data_f969c819a3383b764aeff284928e5b7b
#
_entry.id   f969c819a3383b764aeff284928e5b7b
#
_cell.length_a   1.000
_cell.length_b   1.000
_cell.length_c   1.000
_cell.angle_alpha   90.00
_cell.angle_beta   90.00
_cell.angle_gamma   90.00
#
_symmetry.space_group_name_H-M   'P 1'
#
loop_
_entity.id
_entity.type
_entity.pdbx_description
1 polymer ?
#
loop_
_entity_poly.entity_id
_entity_poly.type
_entity_poly.pdbx_seq_one_letter_code
_entity_poly.pdbx_strand_id
1 'polypeptide(L)'
;INNMIGRMQKNLTILSEALVALSTAKYDYEIPHIINLTGIIASLLSGTKVTQSSINEVMCLIEKSNTELSSSANELENASKKLSNSSNIQAASLEETAAAIEEISATLTRSGENTSKMALYAQNVTKSSDIGKELAYKTATSMDEINTQVNAITDAISIIDQIAFQTNILSLNAAVEAATAGEAGKGFAVVAAEVRNLASRSAEAAKEIKSIVENATKKANDGKDIANHMIEGYKELNQNIVNTINLIQDIEMSSKEQLTGIEQINMAV
;
A
#
# COMPACT_ATOMS: atom_id res chain seq x y z
N ILE A 1 -89.98 65.03 38.33
CA ILE A 1 -89.59 65.12 36.90
C ILE A 1 -88.13 65.62 36.80
N ASN A 2 -87.69 66.72 37.45
CA ASN A 2 -86.32 67.25 37.33
C ASN A 2 -85.24 66.28 37.78
N ASN A 3 -85.48 65.48 38.82
CA ASN A 3 -84.48 64.52 39.30
C ASN A 3 -84.29 63.31 38.32
N MET A 4 -85.38 62.98 37.61
CA MET A 4 -85.31 61.90 36.56
C MET A 4 -84.57 62.37 35.31
N ILE A 5 -84.78 63.60 34.86
CA ILE A 5 -84.09 64.23 33.74
C ILE A 5 -82.57 64.35 34.01
N GLY A 6 -82.22 64.84 35.23
CA GLY A 6 -80.80 64.95 35.61
C GLY A 6 -80.04 63.59 35.65
N ARG A 7 -80.68 62.52 36.12
CA ARG A 7 -80.14 61.16 36.11
C ARG A 7 -79.99 60.64 34.68
N MET A 8 -80.94 60.90 33.81
CA MET A 8 -80.88 60.47 32.41
C MET A 8 -79.79 61.20 31.67
N GLN A 9 -79.57 62.49 31.87
CA GLN A 9 -78.45 63.23 31.29
C GLN A 9 -77.11 62.67 31.75
N LYS A 10 -76.91 62.42 33.04
CA LYS A 10 -75.71 61.86 33.59
C LYS A 10 -75.36 60.48 32.97
N ASN A 11 -76.33 59.57 32.81
CA ASN A 11 -76.17 58.26 32.23
C ASN A 11 -75.84 58.32 30.76
N LEU A 12 -76.41 59.26 29.98
CA LEU A 12 -76.06 59.49 28.58
C LEU A 12 -74.67 60.07 28.42
N THR A 13 -74.19 60.92 29.34
CA THR A 13 -72.83 61.43 29.36
C THR A 13 -71.80 60.28 29.54
N ILE A 14 -72.04 59.40 30.53
CA ILE A 14 -71.17 58.25 30.78
C ILE A 14 -71.11 57.28 29.56
N LEU A 15 -72.30 57.07 28.94
CA LEU A 15 -72.32 56.23 27.70
C LEU A 15 -71.54 56.89 26.55
N SER A 16 -71.72 58.25 26.41
CA SER A 16 -70.97 59.01 25.38
C SER A 16 -69.48 58.97 25.63
N GLU A 17 -69.03 59.15 26.89
CA GLU A 17 -67.61 59.07 27.25
C GLU A 17 -67.02 57.64 26.95
N ALA A 18 -67.79 56.60 27.32
CA ALA A 18 -67.41 55.23 27.04
C ALA A 18 -67.30 54.95 25.51
N LEU A 19 -68.21 55.43 24.69
CA LEU A 19 -68.18 55.32 23.25
C LEU A 19 -67.04 56.14 22.62
N VAL A 20 -66.77 57.35 23.15
CA VAL A 20 -65.56 58.11 22.70
C VAL A 20 -64.29 57.43 23.07
N ALA A 21 -64.15 56.85 24.27
CA ALA A 21 -62.98 56.05 24.65
C ALA A 21 -62.78 54.86 23.68
N LEU A 22 -63.86 54.15 23.37
CA LEU A 22 -63.82 53.05 22.43
C LEU A 22 -63.39 53.50 21.01
N SER A 23 -63.92 54.59 20.53
CA SER A 23 -63.61 55.15 19.20
C SER A 23 -62.19 55.71 19.09
N THR A 24 -61.56 56.08 20.19
CA THR A 24 -60.22 56.62 20.29
C THR A 24 -59.18 55.54 20.72
N ALA A 25 -59.58 54.26 20.67
CA ALA A 25 -58.73 53.11 21.02
C ALA A 25 -58.20 53.12 22.47
N LYS A 26 -58.96 53.79 23.41
CA LYS A 26 -58.68 53.74 24.85
C LYS A 26 -59.46 52.59 25.49
N TYR A 27 -59.01 51.37 25.27
CA TYR A 27 -59.68 50.11 25.66
C TYR A 27 -59.55 49.83 27.17
N ASP A 28 -58.64 50.50 27.86
CA ASP A 28 -58.47 50.52 29.32
C ASP A 28 -59.37 51.46 30.09
N TYR A 29 -60.26 52.26 29.43
CA TYR A 29 -61.17 53.18 30.06
C TYR A 29 -62.16 52.44 30.99
N GLU A 30 -62.12 52.74 32.27
CA GLU A 30 -63.02 52.16 33.25
C GLU A 30 -64.41 52.82 33.17
N ILE A 31 -65.41 52.09 32.70
CA ILE A 31 -66.77 52.53 32.67
C ILE A 31 -67.32 52.56 34.13
N PRO A 32 -67.72 53.72 34.67
CA PRO A 32 -68.17 53.81 36.05
C PRO A 32 -69.39 52.92 36.35
N HIS A 33 -69.39 52.30 37.53
CA HIS A 33 -70.49 51.45 37.96
C HIS A 33 -71.69 52.33 38.34
N ILE A 34 -72.84 52.23 37.63
CA ILE A 34 -74.03 52.98 37.89
C ILE A 34 -75.02 52.07 38.60
N ILE A 35 -75.40 52.44 39.85
CA ILE A 35 -76.40 51.74 40.69
C ILE A 35 -77.80 52.05 40.18
N ASN A 36 -78.68 51.04 40.03
CA ASN A 36 -80.09 51.16 39.62
C ASN A 36 -80.28 51.65 38.17
N LEU A 37 -79.40 51.31 37.25
CA LEU A 37 -79.61 51.55 35.82
C LEU A 37 -80.57 50.51 35.27
N THR A 38 -81.67 50.94 34.63
CA THR A 38 -82.65 50.02 34.00
C THR A 38 -83.03 50.48 32.60
N GLY A 39 -83.62 49.61 31.79
CA GLY A 39 -84.08 49.93 30.45
C GLY A 39 -82.97 49.96 29.38
N ILE A 40 -83.24 50.63 28.28
CA ILE A 40 -82.40 50.67 27.05
C ILE A 40 -80.98 51.17 27.34
N ILE A 41 -80.84 52.19 28.23
CA ILE A 41 -79.52 52.75 28.56
C ILE A 41 -78.67 51.73 29.31
N ALA A 42 -79.24 50.90 30.17
CA ALA A 42 -78.51 49.79 30.84
C ALA A 42 -78.01 48.75 29.84
N SER A 43 -78.86 48.42 28.91
CA SER A 43 -78.45 47.44 27.83
C SER A 43 -77.36 47.98 26.92
N LEU A 44 -77.45 49.29 26.57
CA LEU A 44 -76.40 49.92 25.75
C LEU A 44 -75.06 50.01 26.48
N LEU A 45 -75.09 50.42 27.79
CA LEU A 45 -73.84 50.49 28.56
C LEU A 45 -73.22 49.12 28.82
N SER A 46 -74.05 48.10 29.08
CA SER A 46 -73.61 46.72 29.20
C SER A 46 -72.97 46.19 27.87
N GLY A 47 -73.66 46.49 26.75
CA GLY A 47 -73.14 46.14 25.42
C GLY A 47 -71.81 46.83 25.14
N THR A 48 -71.68 48.12 25.45
CA THR A 48 -70.41 48.87 25.29
C THR A 48 -69.31 48.27 26.15
N LYS A 49 -69.57 47.86 27.37
CA LYS A 49 -68.62 47.25 28.29
C LYS A 49 -68.18 45.90 27.80
N VAL A 50 -69.07 45.04 27.27
CA VAL A 50 -68.73 43.74 26.68
C VAL A 50 -67.87 43.92 25.45
N THR A 51 -68.24 44.86 24.56
CA THR A 51 -67.48 45.19 23.36
C THR A 51 -66.05 45.66 23.72
N GLN A 52 -65.95 46.57 24.71
CA GLN A 52 -64.63 47.02 25.19
C GLN A 52 -63.76 45.86 25.73
N SER A 53 -64.35 44.99 26.56
CA SER A 53 -63.65 43.84 27.13
C SER A 53 -63.16 42.87 26.01
N SER A 54 -64.01 42.57 25.02
CA SER A 54 -63.68 41.74 23.91
C SER A 54 -62.54 42.32 23.03
N ILE A 55 -62.62 43.66 22.78
CA ILE A 55 -61.54 44.31 22.01
C ILE A 55 -60.20 44.26 22.78
N ASN A 56 -60.25 44.54 24.09
CA ASN A 56 -59.05 44.50 24.93
C ASN A 56 -58.43 43.10 24.96
N GLU A 57 -59.26 42.06 25.06
CA GLU A 57 -58.78 40.66 24.99
C GLU A 57 -58.13 40.38 23.65
N VAL A 58 -58.72 40.78 22.52
CA VAL A 58 -58.14 40.63 21.17
C VAL A 58 -56.82 41.39 21.06
N MET A 59 -56.72 42.61 21.59
CA MET A 59 -55.50 43.40 21.58
C MET A 59 -54.39 42.75 22.40
N CYS A 60 -54.65 42.16 23.55
CA CYS A 60 -53.68 41.37 24.33
C CYS A 60 -53.19 40.14 23.58
N LEU A 61 -54.11 39.46 22.88
CA LEU A 61 -53.72 38.30 22.03
C LEU A 61 -52.86 38.74 20.87
N ILE A 62 -53.13 39.85 20.20
CA ILE A 62 -52.30 40.41 19.12
C ILE A 62 -50.92 40.79 19.65
N GLU A 63 -50.83 41.46 20.81
CA GLU A 63 -49.53 41.81 21.41
C GLU A 63 -48.68 40.57 21.73
N LYS A 64 -49.34 39.57 22.34
CA LYS A 64 -48.66 38.29 22.60
C LYS A 64 -48.16 37.62 21.31
N SER A 65 -49.03 37.54 20.29
CA SER A 65 -48.64 36.97 18.97
C SER A 65 -47.51 37.74 18.30
N ASN A 66 -47.52 39.09 18.39
CA ASN A 66 -46.45 39.92 17.87
C ASN A 66 -45.10 39.67 18.58
N THR A 67 -45.14 39.47 19.90
CA THR A 67 -43.96 39.18 20.71
C THR A 67 -43.39 37.79 20.31
N GLU A 68 -44.25 36.78 20.19
CA GLU A 68 -43.87 35.43 19.74
C GLU A 68 -43.32 35.45 18.31
N LEU A 69 -43.95 36.19 17.40
CA LEU A 69 -43.50 36.37 16.02
C LEU A 69 -42.11 37.04 15.95
N SER A 70 -41.91 38.11 16.77
CA SER A 70 -40.60 38.78 16.84
C SER A 70 -39.50 37.85 17.36
N SER A 71 -39.80 37.03 18.40
CA SER A 71 -38.87 36.02 18.90
C SER A 71 -38.54 35.00 17.84
N SER A 72 -39.55 34.47 17.16
CA SER A 72 -39.34 33.48 16.07
C SER A 72 -38.55 34.06 14.90
N ALA A 73 -38.76 35.32 14.54
CA ALA A 73 -37.99 36.00 13.51
C ALA A 73 -36.49 36.12 13.87
N ASN A 74 -36.19 36.47 15.13
CA ASN A 74 -34.81 36.52 15.62
C ASN A 74 -34.15 35.15 15.66
N GLU A 75 -34.87 34.09 16.05
CA GLU A 75 -34.37 32.73 16.03
C GLU A 75 -34.05 32.27 14.60
N LEU A 76 -34.91 32.58 13.63
CA LEU A 76 -34.71 32.28 12.21
C LEU A 76 -33.50 33.03 11.65
N GLU A 77 -33.29 34.29 11.99
CA GLU A 77 -32.13 35.08 11.60
C GLU A 77 -30.83 34.42 12.13
N ASN A 78 -30.83 34.04 13.41
CA ASN A 78 -29.67 33.38 14.01
C ASN A 78 -29.39 31.99 13.39
N ALA A 79 -30.45 31.22 13.11
CA ALA A 79 -30.32 29.92 12.40
C ALA A 79 -29.78 30.11 11.00
N SER A 80 -30.22 31.12 10.25
CA SER A 80 -29.75 31.47 8.92
C SER A 80 -28.26 31.86 8.92
N LYS A 81 -27.84 32.68 9.89
CA LYS A 81 -26.40 33.02 10.06
C LYS A 81 -25.54 31.81 10.34
N LYS A 82 -26.01 30.91 11.23
CA LYS A 82 -25.29 29.64 11.52
C LYS A 82 -25.21 28.76 10.28
N LEU A 83 -26.29 28.61 9.53
CA LEU A 83 -26.34 27.84 8.30
C LEU A 83 -25.37 28.39 7.26
N SER A 84 -25.35 29.70 7.05
CA SER A 84 -24.43 30.37 6.14
C SER A 84 -22.96 30.12 6.52
N ASN A 85 -22.62 30.24 7.81
CA ASN A 85 -21.28 29.97 8.30
C ASN A 85 -20.89 28.50 8.13
N SER A 86 -21.81 27.57 8.45
CA SER A 86 -21.55 26.11 8.24
C SER A 86 -21.36 25.77 6.77
N SER A 87 -22.13 26.40 5.87
CA SER A 87 -22.00 26.21 4.43
C SER A 87 -20.65 26.69 3.90
N ASN A 88 -20.14 27.82 4.40
CA ASN A 88 -18.82 28.32 4.03
C ASN A 88 -17.69 27.40 4.51
N ILE A 89 -17.80 26.87 5.75
CA ILE A 89 -16.83 25.89 6.28
C ILE A 89 -16.88 24.60 5.44
N GLN A 90 -18.08 24.15 5.09
CA GLN A 90 -18.27 22.95 4.28
C GLN A 90 -17.67 23.13 2.86
N ALA A 91 -17.87 24.30 2.24
CA ALA A 91 -17.28 24.63 0.93
C ALA A 91 -15.74 24.59 0.99
N ALA A 92 -15.13 25.20 2.01
CA ALA A 92 -13.67 25.14 2.19
C ALA A 92 -13.16 23.70 2.41
N SER A 93 -13.90 22.89 3.20
CA SER A 93 -13.54 21.47 3.40
C SER A 93 -13.67 20.63 2.13
N LEU A 94 -14.64 20.95 1.26
CA LEU A 94 -14.79 20.30 -0.04
C LEU A 94 -13.64 20.68 -1.00
N GLU A 95 -13.21 21.95 -1.03
CA GLU A 95 -12.05 22.38 -1.81
C GLU A 95 -10.77 21.64 -1.36
N GLU A 96 -10.55 21.52 -0.03
CA GLU A 96 -9.41 20.77 0.51
C GLU A 96 -9.49 19.27 0.17
N THR A 97 -10.69 18.70 0.23
CA THR A 97 -10.94 17.29 -0.14
C THR A 97 -10.68 17.07 -1.63
N ALA A 98 -11.13 17.97 -2.51
CA ALA A 98 -10.89 17.90 -3.95
C ALA A 98 -9.39 17.96 -4.27
N ALA A 99 -8.64 18.87 -3.63
CA ALA A 99 -7.18 18.95 -3.79
C ALA A 99 -6.48 17.66 -3.34
N ALA A 100 -6.90 17.08 -2.21
CA ALA A 100 -6.36 15.80 -1.73
C ALA A 100 -6.64 14.64 -2.71
N ILE A 101 -7.83 14.61 -3.31
CA ILE A 101 -8.22 13.63 -4.34
C ILE A 101 -7.32 13.75 -5.58
N GLU A 102 -7.02 14.97 -6.05
CA GLU A 102 -6.10 15.20 -7.16
C GLU A 102 -4.69 14.68 -6.85
N GLU A 103 -4.17 14.94 -5.66
CA GLU A 103 -2.86 14.46 -5.22
C GLU A 103 -2.80 12.92 -5.15
N ILE A 104 -3.85 12.28 -4.60
CA ILE A 104 -3.95 10.83 -4.55
C ILE A 104 -4.01 10.25 -5.97
N SER A 105 -4.80 10.84 -6.87
CA SER A 105 -4.91 10.41 -8.28
C SER A 105 -3.57 10.46 -9.00
N ALA A 106 -2.82 11.56 -8.84
CA ALA A 106 -1.47 11.69 -9.39
C ALA A 106 -0.50 10.65 -8.80
N THR A 107 -0.60 10.36 -7.52
CA THR A 107 0.21 9.35 -6.83
C THR A 107 -0.10 7.95 -7.33
N LEU A 108 -1.38 7.60 -7.53
CA LEU A 108 -1.81 6.32 -8.10
C LEU A 108 -1.34 6.14 -9.54
N THR A 109 -1.42 7.17 -10.36
CA THR A 109 -0.91 7.15 -11.74
C THR A 109 0.60 6.84 -11.75
N ARG A 110 1.37 7.54 -10.92
CA ARG A 110 2.82 7.30 -10.78
C ARG A 110 3.11 5.89 -10.22
N SER A 111 2.27 5.38 -9.30
CA SER A 111 2.38 4.00 -8.80
C SER A 111 2.19 2.98 -9.91
N GLY A 112 1.20 3.18 -10.78
CA GLY A 112 0.96 2.36 -11.98
C GLY A 112 2.16 2.34 -12.95
N GLU A 113 2.77 3.50 -13.21
CA GLU A 113 3.99 3.58 -14.02
C GLU A 113 5.17 2.83 -13.40
N ASN A 114 5.35 2.96 -12.08
CA ASN A 114 6.41 2.25 -11.36
C ASN A 114 6.18 0.73 -11.37
N THR A 115 4.94 0.29 -11.21
CA THR A 115 4.53 -1.11 -11.29
C THR A 115 4.83 -1.70 -12.67
N SER A 116 4.56 -0.95 -13.74
CA SER A 116 4.92 -1.35 -15.11
C SER A 116 6.44 -1.49 -15.30
N LYS A 117 7.23 -0.55 -14.74
CA LYS A 117 8.70 -0.65 -14.75
C LYS A 117 9.20 -1.86 -13.96
N MET A 118 8.57 -2.16 -12.80
CA MET A 118 8.90 -3.35 -12.00
C MET A 118 8.66 -4.64 -12.78
N ALA A 119 7.55 -4.74 -13.53
CA ALA A 119 7.26 -5.88 -14.39
C ALA A 119 8.36 -6.08 -15.46
N LEU A 120 8.78 -5.00 -16.11
CA LEU A 120 9.89 -5.03 -17.09
C LEU A 120 11.20 -5.48 -16.44
N TYR A 121 11.54 -4.97 -15.26
CA TYR A 121 12.75 -5.39 -14.55
C TYR A 121 12.68 -6.86 -14.14
N ALA A 122 11.53 -7.34 -13.64
CA ALA A 122 11.34 -8.74 -13.31
C ALA A 122 11.56 -9.66 -14.52
N GLN A 123 11.04 -9.28 -15.70
CA GLN A 123 11.31 -10.01 -16.95
C GLN A 123 12.80 -10.04 -17.31
N ASN A 124 13.52 -8.93 -17.16
CA ASN A 124 14.95 -8.85 -17.42
C ASN A 124 15.75 -9.73 -16.45
N VAL A 125 15.34 -9.76 -15.16
CA VAL A 125 15.96 -10.64 -14.15
C VAL A 125 15.70 -12.10 -14.47
N THR A 126 14.48 -12.47 -14.92
CA THR A 126 14.17 -13.83 -15.40
C THR A 126 15.13 -14.25 -16.52
N LYS A 127 15.27 -13.39 -17.54
CA LYS A 127 16.18 -13.69 -18.66
C LYS A 127 17.63 -13.85 -18.22
N SER A 128 18.11 -13.00 -17.32
CA SER A 128 19.47 -13.08 -16.78
C SER A 128 19.67 -14.34 -15.94
N SER A 129 18.66 -14.72 -15.16
CA SER A 129 18.64 -15.95 -14.37
C SER A 129 18.71 -17.21 -15.26
N ASP A 130 17.93 -17.22 -16.35
CA ASP A 130 17.95 -18.34 -17.31
C ASP A 130 19.34 -18.50 -17.99
N ILE A 131 19.94 -17.37 -18.38
CA ILE A 131 21.29 -17.36 -18.92
C ILE A 131 22.30 -17.88 -17.88
N GLY A 132 22.20 -17.43 -16.64
CA GLY A 132 23.07 -17.89 -15.56
C GLY A 132 22.92 -19.38 -15.29
N LYS A 133 21.70 -19.90 -15.30
CA LYS A 133 21.41 -21.34 -15.18
C LYS A 133 22.02 -22.14 -16.32
N GLU A 134 21.90 -21.67 -17.57
CA GLU A 134 22.50 -22.31 -18.74
C GLU A 134 24.03 -22.35 -18.62
N LEU A 135 24.65 -21.24 -18.19
CA LEU A 135 26.10 -21.20 -17.97
C LEU A 135 26.55 -22.18 -16.87
N ALA A 136 25.78 -22.31 -15.79
CA ALA A 136 26.05 -23.27 -14.73
C ALA A 136 25.98 -24.73 -15.26
N TYR A 137 24.97 -25.04 -16.09
CA TYR A 137 24.90 -26.35 -16.76
C TYR A 137 26.11 -26.62 -17.65
N LYS A 138 26.51 -25.63 -18.46
CA LYS A 138 27.71 -25.77 -19.32
C LYS A 138 28.97 -25.98 -18.48
N THR A 139 29.08 -25.29 -17.35
CA THR A 139 30.19 -25.45 -16.41
C THR A 139 30.23 -26.86 -15.83
N ALA A 140 29.07 -27.37 -15.36
CA ALA A 140 28.99 -28.75 -14.84
C ALA A 140 29.42 -29.80 -15.91
N THR A 141 28.93 -29.61 -17.14
CA THR A 141 29.31 -30.48 -18.27
C THR A 141 30.81 -30.41 -18.59
N SER A 142 31.40 -29.20 -18.61
CA SER A 142 32.85 -29.03 -18.84
C SER A 142 33.69 -29.68 -17.74
N MET A 143 33.21 -29.64 -16.47
CA MET A 143 33.88 -30.33 -15.37
C MET A 143 33.82 -31.85 -15.53
N ASP A 144 32.74 -32.43 -16.07
CA ASP A 144 32.63 -33.83 -16.40
C ASP A 144 33.61 -34.22 -17.55
N GLU A 145 33.69 -33.36 -18.56
CA GLU A 145 34.67 -33.57 -19.66
C GLU A 145 36.10 -33.54 -19.13
N ILE A 146 36.43 -32.57 -18.23
CA ILE A 146 37.75 -32.51 -17.56
C ILE A 146 38.01 -33.81 -16.78
N ASN A 147 37.04 -34.29 -15.99
CA ASN A 147 37.17 -35.54 -15.26
C ASN A 147 37.45 -36.72 -16.19
N THR A 148 36.79 -36.78 -17.33
CA THR A 148 37.02 -37.82 -18.33
C THR A 148 38.47 -37.76 -18.88
N GLN A 149 38.97 -36.57 -19.21
CA GLN A 149 40.33 -36.38 -19.71
C GLN A 149 41.38 -36.70 -18.65
N VAL A 150 41.14 -36.27 -17.40
CA VAL A 150 42.05 -36.54 -16.29
C VAL A 150 42.11 -38.02 -15.95
N ASN A 151 41.01 -38.76 -16.04
CA ASN A 151 41.01 -40.22 -15.90
C ASN A 151 41.85 -40.89 -17.01
N ALA A 152 41.73 -40.46 -18.27
CA ALA A 152 42.57 -40.98 -19.37
C ALA A 152 44.07 -40.71 -19.15
N ILE A 153 44.43 -39.54 -18.57
CA ILE A 153 45.79 -39.23 -18.17
C ILE A 153 46.24 -40.18 -17.05
N THR A 154 45.39 -40.46 -16.06
CA THR A 154 45.68 -41.41 -14.98
C THR A 154 46.01 -42.80 -15.51
N ASP A 155 45.21 -43.25 -16.47
CA ASP A 155 45.49 -44.57 -17.16
C ASP A 155 46.84 -44.58 -17.90
N ALA A 156 47.14 -43.50 -18.65
CA ALA A 156 48.39 -43.34 -19.34
C ALA A 156 49.61 -43.33 -18.40
N ILE A 157 49.54 -42.62 -17.28
CA ILE A 157 50.57 -42.57 -16.25
C ILE A 157 50.76 -43.96 -15.61
N SER A 158 49.69 -44.72 -15.38
CA SER A 158 49.75 -46.08 -14.87
C SER A 158 50.57 -46.99 -15.82
N ILE A 159 50.37 -46.82 -17.13
CA ILE A 159 51.15 -47.54 -18.14
C ILE A 159 52.62 -47.12 -18.09
N ILE A 160 52.91 -45.82 -17.96
CA ILE A 160 54.31 -45.32 -17.86
C ILE A 160 55.01 -45.92 -16.61
N ASP A 161 54.32 -45.94 -15.46
CA ASP A 161 54.83 -46.53 -14.22
C ASP A 161 55.14 -48.04 -14.43
N GLN A 162 54.26 -48.80 -15.10
CA GLN A 162 54.48 -50.18 -15.46
C GLN A 162 55.68 -50.35 -16.38
N ILE A 163 55.84 -49.46 -17.38
CA ILE A 163 57.05 -49.52 -18.30
C ILE A 163 58.31 -49.24 -17.50
N ALA A 164 58.28 -48.22 -16.61
CA ALA A 164 59.43 -47.93 -15.75
C ALA A 164 59.78 -49.10 -14.85
N PHE A 165 58.82 -49.79 -14.26
CA PHE A 165 59.04 -51.02 -13.49
C PHE A 165 59.64 -52.15 -14.35
N GLN A 166 59.06 -52.42 -15.52
CA GLN A 166 59.60 -53.45 -16.43
C GLN A 166 61.04 -53.16 -16.88
N THR A 167 61.33 -51.86 -17.18
CA THR A 167 62.68 -51.40 -17.58
C THR A 167 63.68 -51.58 -16.42
N ASN A 168 63.23 -51.29 -15.18
CA ASN A 168 64.04 -51.52 -13.98
C ASN A 168 64.39 -53.01 -13.81
N ILE A 169 63.45 -53.95 -14.02
CA ILE A 169 63.69 -55.39 -13.98
C ILE A 169 64.61 -55.83 -15.13
N LEU A 170 64.35 -55.30 -16.33
CA LEU A 170 65.17 -55.62 -17.49
C LEU A 170 66.64 -55.19 -17.34
N SER A 171 66.84 -53.98 -16.78
CA SER A 171 68.19 -53.45 -16.49
C SER A 171 68.87 -54.21 -15.35
N LEU A 172 68.13 -54.70 -14.35
CA LEU A 172 68.66 -55.57 -13.31
C LEU A 172 69.15 -56.89 -13.90
N ASN A 173 68.36 -57.52 -14.77
CA ASN A 173 68.77 -58.77 -15.46
C ASN A 173 70.00 -58.53 -16.33
N ALA A 174 70.07 -57.41 -17.06
CA ALA A 174 71.25 -57.05 -17.87
C ALA A 174 72.50 -56.82 -17.04
N ALA A 175 72.38 -56.21 -15.85
CA ALA A 175 73.44 -55.96 -14.90
C ALA A 175 74.04 -57.33 -14.37
N VAL A 176 73.10 -58.24 -14.03
CA VAL A 176 73.53 -59.61 -13.61
C VAL A 176 74.29 -60.37 -14.71
N GLU A 177 73.77 -60.33 -15.95
CA GLU A 177 74.43 -60.97 -17.07
C GLU A 177 75.79 -60.34 -17.39
N ALA A 178 75.89 -59.02 -17.32
CA ALA A 178 77.14 -58.29 -17.47
C ALA A 178 78.19 -58.68 -16.40
N ALA A 179 77.75 -58.89 -15.15
CA ALA A 179 78.58 -59.33 -14.05
C ALA A 179 79.09 -60.80 -14.29
N THR A 180 78.22 -61.63 -14.83
CA THR A 180 78.59 -63.05 -15.19
C THR A 180 79.60 -63.10 -16.30
N ALA A 181 79.66 -62.15 -17.26
CA ALA A 181 80.63 -62.06 -18.35
C ALA A 181 82.00 -61.52 -17.91
N GLY A 182 82.22 -61.17 -16.67
CA GLY A 182 83.49 -60.74 -16.10
C GLY A 182 84.07 -59.48 -16.75
N GLU A 183 85.33 -59.47 -17.10
CA GLU A 183 86.03 -58.33 -17.73
C GLU A 183 85.41 -57.89 -19.07
N ALA A 184 84.87 -58.81 -19.86
CA ALA A 184 84.21 -58.47 -21.13
C ALA A 184 82.86 -57.76 -20.92
N GLY A 185 82.25 -57.91 -19.76
CA GLY A 185 80.96 -57.32 -19.44
C GLY A 185 81.01 -55.93 -18.78
N LYS A 186 82.16 -55.37 -18.42
CA LYS A 186 82.27 -54.09 -17.66
C LYS A 186 81.54 -52.91 -18.30
N GLY A 187 81.68 -52.77 -19.63
CA GLY A 187 80.94 -51.65 -20.33
C GLY A 187 79.45 -51.83 -20.30
N PHE A 188 78.94 -53.06 -20.44
CA PHE A 188 77.54 -53.37 -20.36
C PHE A 188 76.96 -53.16 -18.93
N ALA A 189 77.71 -53.43 -17.88
CA ALA A 189 77.36 -53.24 -16.51
C ALA A 189 77.09 -51.76 -16.21
N VAL A 190 77.92 -50.83 -16.75
CA VAL A 190 77.72 -49.38 -16.59
C VAL A 190 76.44 -48.91 -17.27
N VAL A 191 76.19 -49.38 -18.52
CA VAL A 191 74.95 -49.05 -19.26
C VAL A 191 73.69 -49.56 -18.50
N ALA A 192 73.80 -50.83 -18.02
CA ALA A 192 72.68 -51.40 -17.25
C ALA A 192 72.34 -50.60 -15.94
N ALA A 193 73.40 -50.17 -15.24
CA ALA A 193 73.24 -49.31 -14.06
C ALA A 193 72.58 -47.95 -14.41
N GLU A 194 72.96 -47.32 -15.54
CA GLU A 194 72.40 -46.08 -15.98
C GLU A 194 70.93 -46.21 -16.43
N VAL A 195 70.61 -47.31 -17.18
CA VAL A 195 69.23 -47.61 -17.55
C VAL A 195 68.33 -47.84 -16.31
N ARG A 196 68.89 -48.53 -15.29
CA ARG A 196 68.22 -48.75 -14.01
C ARG A 196 67.93 -47.40 -13.26
N ASN A 197 68.90 -46.50 -13.23
CA ASN A 197 68.75 -45.18 -12.66
C ASN A 197 67.65 -44.37 -13.38
N LEU A 198 67.69 -44.41 -14.75
CA LEU A 198 66.64 -43.70 -15.54
C LEU A 198 65.26 -44.30 -15.31
N ALA A 199 65.11 -45.62 -15.20
CA ALA A 199 63.88 -46.30 -14.89
C ALA A 199 63.35 -45.89 -13.52
N SER A 200 64.20 -45.83 -12.49
CA SER A 200 63.81 -45.34 -11.14
C SER A 200 63.33 -43.91 -11.14
N ARG A 201 64.04 -43.00 -11.84
CA ARG A 201 63.62 -41.59 -12.00
C ARG A 201 62.33 -41.47 -12.78
N SER A 202 62.09 -42.32 -13.78
CA SER A 202 60.82 -42.33 -14.51
C SER A 202 59.62 -42.75 -13.64
N ALA A 203 59.81 -43.77 -12.79
CA ALA A 203 58.81 -44.22 -11.84
C ALA A 203 58.48 -43.12 -10.80
N GLU A 204 59.50 -42.41 -10.31
CA GLU A 204 59.35 -41.31 -9.40
C GLU A 204 58.53 -40.13 -10.04
N ALA A 205 58.92 -39.76 -11.26
CA ALA A 205 58.16 -38.74 -12.02
C ALA A 205 56.72 -39.16 -12.31
N ALA A 206 56.49 -40.44 -12.65
CA ALA A 206 55.12 -40.96 -12.84
C ALA A 206 54.28 -40.84 -11.55
N LYS A 207 54.88 -41.15 -10.42
CA LYS A 207 54.19 -40.98 -9.10
C LYS A 207 53.88 -39.56 -8.78
N GLU A 208 54.80 -38.62 -9.06
CA GLU A 208 54.52 -37.17 -8.88
C GLU A 208 53.37 -36.69 -9.80
N ILE A 209 53.43 -37.09 -11.10
CA ILE A 209 52.35 -36.72 -12.04
C ILE A 209 51.03 -37.31 -11.59
N LYS A 210 50.98 -38.55 -11.10
CA LYS A 210 49.77 -39.19 -10.56
C LYS A 210 49.16 -38.37 -9.42
N SER A 211 49.98 -37.88 -8.48
CA SER A 211 49.51 -37.02 -7.39
C SER A 211 48.90 -35.70 -7.88
N ILE A 212 49.53 -35.08 -8.92
CA ILE A 212 49.00 -33.84 -9.53
C ILE A 212 47.65 -34.11 -10.19
N VAL A 213 47.50 -35.20 -10.90
CA VAL A 213 46.30 -35.62 -11.60
C VAL A 213 45.16 -35.95 -10.62
N GLU A 214 45.45 -36.65 -9.52
CA GLU A 214 44.48 -36.91 -8.44
C GLU A 214 43.94 -35.59 -7.83
N ASN A 215 44.83 -34.60 -7.61
CA ASN A 215 44.42 -33.27 -7.18
C ASN A 215 43.56 -32.55 -8.22
N ALA A 216 43.89 -32.68 -9.51
CA ALA A 216 43.08 -32.10 -10.60
C ALA A 216 41.66 -32.72 -10.66
N THR A 217 41.56 -34.05 -10.51
CA THR A 217 40.28 -34.76 -10.42
C THR A 217 39.43 -34.24 -9.27
N LYS A 218 40.05 -34.07 -8.09
CA LYS A 218 39.34 -33.50 -6.93
C LYS A 218 38.83 -32.11 -7.21
N LYS A 219 39.65 -31.25 -7.82
CA LYS A 219 39.26 -29.88 -8.17
C LYS A 219 38.16 -29.83 -9.23
N ALA A 220 38.17 -30.72 -10.21
CA ALA A 220 37.08 -30.83 -11.18
C ALA A 220 35.76 -31.28 -10.54
N ASN A 221 35.82 -32.24 -9.60
CA ASN A 221 34.64 -32.67 -8.85
C ASN A 221 34.08 -31.52 -7.96
N ASP A 222 34.97 -30.84 -7.21
CA ASP A 222 34.56 -29.66 -6.41
C ASP A 222 33.89 -28.60 -7.31
N GLY A 223 34.44 -28.34 -8.49
CA GLY A 223 33.89 -27.41 -9.46
C GLY A 223 32.52 -27.83 -10.00
N LYS A 224 32.32 -29.13 -10.27
CA LYS A 224 31.05 -29.71 -10.67
C LYS A 224 29.97 -29.51 -9.56
N ASP A 225 30.35 -29.80 -8.32
CA ASP A 225 29.42 -29.66 -7.19
C ASP A 225 29.02 -28.20 -7.00
N ILE A 226 29.94 -27.26 -7.13
CA ILE A 226 29.65 -25.82 -7.12
C ILE A 226 28.67 -25.47 -8.25
N ALA A 227 28.89 -25.95 -9.46
CA ALA A 227 28.01 -25.71 -10.59
C ALA A 227 26.60 -26.28 -10.37
N ASN A 228 26.48 -27.46 -9.77
CA ASN A 228 25.17 -28.04 -9.39
C ASN A 228 24.45 -27.20 -8.34
N HIS A 229 25.13 -26.71 -7.32
CA HIS A 229 24.55 -25.79 -6.35
C HIS A 229 24.10 -24.49 -7.01
N MET A 230 24.83 -23.95 -7.98
CA MET A 230 24.41 -22.79 -8.76
C MET A 230 23.11 -23.05 -9.55
N ILE A 231 22.99 -24.25 -10.16
CA ILE A 231 21.75 -24.64 -10.88
C ILE A 231 20.54 -24.65 -9.96
N GLU A 232 20.66 -25.23 -8.76
CA GLU A 232 19.57 -25.20 -7.77
C GLU A 232 19.28 -23.79 -7.27
N GLY A 233 20.31 -22.96 -7.04
CA GLY A 233 20.13 -21.56 -6.68
C GLY A 233 19.39 -20.74 -7.74
N TYR A 234 19.71 -20.95 -9.03
CA TYR A 234 18.98 -20.30 -10.14
C TYR A 234 17.53 -20.79 -10.26
N LYS A 235 17.24 -22.05 -9.93
CA LYS A 235 15.88 -22.58 -9.90
C LYS A 235 15.04 -21.91 -8.80
N GLU A 236 15.60 -21.76 -7.60
CA GLU A 236 14.96 -21.04 -6.50
C GLU A 236 14.75 -19.56 -6.86
N LEU A 237 15.78 -18.92 -7.46
CA LEU A 237 15.69 -17.54 -7.92
C LEU A 237 14.55 -17.37 -8.93
N ASN A 238 14.41 -18.24 -9.92
CA ASN A 238 13.32 -18.20 -10.89
C ASN A 238 11.95 -18.34 -10.21
N GLN A 239 11.80 -19.22 -9.22
CA GLN A 239 10.55 -19.34 -8.47
C GLN A 239 10.20 -18.05 -7.73
N ASN A 240 11.19 -17.42 -7.09
CA ASN A 240 10.99 -16.15 -6.39
C ASN A 240 10.64 -15.00 -7.35
N ILE A 241 11.21 -15.00 -8.55
CA ILE A 241 10.86 -14.02 -9.58
C ILE A 241 9.40 -14.21 -10.04
N VAL A 242 8.95 -15.44 -10.27
CA VAL A 242 7.55 -15.74 -10.62
C VAL A 242 6.61 -15.23 -9.53
N ASN A 243 6.91 -15.47 -8.26
CA ASN A 243 6.12 -14.96 -7.14
C ASN A 243 6.10 -13.42 -7.12
N THR A 244 7.24 -12.79 -7.41
CA THR A 244 7.35 -11.33 -7.52
C THR A 244 6.50 -10.78 -8.66
N ILE A 245 6.48 -11.43 -9.83
CA ILE A 245 5.64 -11.04 -10.97
C ILE A 245 4.16 -11.11 -10.61
N ASN A 246 3.72 -12.15 -9.89
CA ASN A 246 2.34 -12.27 -9.43
C ASN A 246 1.97 -11.12 -8.48
N LEU A 247 2.85 -10.78 -7.52
CA LEU A 247 2.62 -9.63 -6.63
C LEU A 247 2.55 -8.30 -7.39
N ILE A 248 3.36 -8.13 -8.43
CA ILE A 248 3.32 -6.94 -9.30
C ILE A 248 1.96 -6.84 -10.01
N GLN A 249 1.42 -7.96 -10.51
CA GLN A 249 0.09 -8.00 -11.13
C GLN A 249 -1.03 -7.67 -10.14
N ASP A 250 -0.94 -8.18 -8.91
CA ASP A 250 -1.89 -7.86 -7.85
C ASP A 250 -1.86 -6.36 -7.49
N ILE A 251 -0.67 -5.74 -7.43
CA ILE A 251 -0.51 -4.29 -7.21
C ILE A 251 -1.11 -3.51 -8.39
N GLU A 252 -0.91 -3.94 -9.62
CA GLU A 252 -1.47 -3.28 -10.80
C GLU A 252 -3.00 -3.30 -10.77
N MET A 253 -3.61 -4.45 -10.46
CA MET A 253 -5.07 -4.58 -10.32
C MET A 253 -5.60 -3.70 -9.20
N SER A 254 -4.97 -3.73 -8.02
CA SER A 254 -5.37 -2.91 -6.86
C SER A 254 -5.25 -1.41 -7.15
N SER A 255 -4.19 -0.97 -7.84
CA SER A 255 -4.02 0.43 -8.21
C SER A 255 -5.10 0.90 -9.19
N LYS A 256 -5.51 0.05 -10.13
CA LYS A 256 -6.59 0.34 -11.08
C LYS A 256 -7.95 0.43 -10.38
N GLU A 257 -8.22 -0.47 -9.44
CA GLU A 257 -9.44 -0.44 -8.63
C GLU A 257 -9.50 0.81 -7.75
N GLN A 258 -8.37 1.19 -7.12
CA GLN A 258 -8.26 2.42 -6.35
C GLN A 258 -8.50 3.66 -7.23
N LEU A 259 -7.96 3.70 -8.46
CA LEU A 259 -8.19 4.82 -9.37
C LEU A 259 -9.68 4.96 -9.71
N THR A 260 -10.36 3.85 -9.98
CA THR A 260 -11.82 3.84 -10.21
C THR A 260 -12.59 4.33 -8.98
N GLY A 261 -12.19 3.92 -7.77
CA GLY A 261 -12.77 4.41 -6.52
C GLY A 261 -12.59 5.92 -6.33
N ILE A 262 -11.41 6.42 -6.64
CA ILE A 262 -11.10 7.88 -6.59
C ILE A 262 -11.94 8.66 -7.60
N GLU A 263 -12.14 8.14 -8.83
CA GLU A 263 -13.04 8.76 -9.81
C GLU A 263 -14.48 8.84 -9.30
N GLN A 264 -14.98 7.79 -8.63
CA GLN A 264 -16.31 7.80 -8.01
C GLN A 264 -16.44 8.83 -6.88
N ILE A 265 -15.41 8.97 -6.04
CA ILE A 265 -15.39 9.98 -4.98
C ILE A 265 -15.38 11.39 -5.60
N ASN A 266 -14.56 11.62 -6.63
CA ASN A 266 -14.50 12.90 -7.33
C ASN A 266 -15.82 13.31 -7.99
N MET A 267 -16.65 12.35 -8.40
CA MET A 267 -18.00 12.62 -8.92
C MET A 267 -19.01 12.93 -7.80
N ALA A 268 -18.73 12.52 -6.58
CA ALA A 268 -19.64 12.70 -5.43
C ALA A 268 -19.34 13.97 -4.62
N VAL A 269 -18.17 14.55 -4.75
CA VAL A 269 -17.71 15.82 -4.18
C VAL A 269 -18.09 17.00 -5.07
#